data_fe8d060fb2bbe5d5f49ca1d198a7f36b
#
_entry.id   fe8d060fb2bbe5d5f49ca1d198a7f36b
#
_cell.length_a   1.000
_cell.length_b   1.000
_cell.length_c   1.000
_cell.angle_alpha   90.00
_cell.angle_beta   90.00
_cell.angle_gamma   90.00
#
_symmetry.space_group_name_H-M   'P 1'
#
loop_
_entity.id
_entity.type
_entity.pdbx_description
1 polymer ?
#
loop_
_entity_poly.entity_id
_entity_poly.type
_entity_poly.pdbx_seq_one_letter_code
_entity_poly.pdbx_strand_id
1 'polypeptide(L)'
;VWNVAAAWLLMCLCGASTAWAKPVPNLKFKDMAGHTVRLDSLRGHPAVVNFWATWCGPCKEELPRLSALQAAYAGRGVKFVAVSVDEPKDFAKIKPYFERHQIALPVWTGADLGTLGRLGFGNVVPATLVLDGQGNVVGRIEGEARDADVRGYLDWLLDGRQGKAPPKRLRRY
;
A
#
# COMPACT_ATOMS: atom_id res chain seq x y z
N VAL A 1 -34.53 -2.78 60.10
CA VAL A 1 -33.42 -3.57 59.62
C VAL A 1 -33.45 -3.51 58.08
N TRP A 2 -32.69 -2.57 57.52
CA TRP A 2 -32.62 -2.43 56.04
C TRP A 2 -31.41 -3.14 55.52
N ASN A 3 -31.63 -4.17 54.70
CA ASN A 3 -30.61 -4.86 53.90
C ASN A 3 -30.38 -4.08 52.59
N VAL A 4 -29.24 -3.43 52.49
CA VAL A 4 -28.75 -2.85 51.23
C VAL A 4 -27.95 -3.95 50.48
N ALA A 5 -28.61 -4.58 49.52
CA ALA A 5 -27.93 -5.46 48.56
C ALA A 5 -27.12 -4.60 47.59
N ALA A 6 -25.80 -4.59 47.77
CA ALA A 6 -24.86 -3.95 46.84
C ALA A 6 -24.79 -4.76 45.54
N ALA A 7 -25.44 -4.25 44.47
CA ALA A 7 -25.31 -4.79 43.12
C ALA A 7 -23.95 -4.37 42.55
N TRP A 8 -23.00 -5.29 42.51
CA TRP A 8 -21.74 -5.13 41.78
C TRP A 8 -22.01 -5.33 40.29
N LEU A 9 -22.11 -4.24 39.54
CA LEU A 9 -22.08 -4.24 38.09
C LEU A 9 -20.65 -4.57 37.65
N LEU A 10 -20.40 -5.81 37.31
CA LEU A 10 -19.21 -6.25 36.58
C LEU A 10 -19.30 -5.71 35.15
N MET A 11 -18.67 -4.56 34.92
CA MET A 11 -18.44 -3.98 33.61
C MET A 11 -17.38 -4.85 32.91
N CYS A 12 -17.81 -5.87 32.14
CA CYS A 12 -16.97 -6.62 31.24
C CYS A 12 -16.40 -5.66 30.19
N LEU A 13 -15.21 -5.10 30.45
CA LEU A 13 -14.39 -4.51 29.43
C LEU A 13 -13.92 -5.61 28.48
N CYS A 14 -14.74 -5.88 27.44
CA CYS A 14 -14.28 -6.60 26.25
C CYS A 14 -13.19 -5.76 25.59
N GLY A 15 -11.96 -5.88 26.05
CA GLY A 15 -10.79 -5.41 25.39
C GLY A 15 -10.66 -6.14 24.05
N ALA A 16 -11.20 -5.56 22.99
CA ALA A 16 -10.88 -6.04 21.65
C ALA A 16 -9.36 -5.95 21.47
N SER A 17 -8.69 -7.10 21.56
CA SER A 17 -7.26 -7.22 21.24
C SER A 17 -7.11 -6.85 19.77
N THR A 18 -6.83 -5.58 19.49
CA THR A 18 -6.41 -5.15 18.18
C THR A 18 -5.06 -5.81 17.91
N ALA A 19 -5.07 -6.91 17.15
CA ALA A 19 -3.84 -7.49 16.64
C ALA A 19 -3.14 -6.41 15.83
N TRP A 20 -2.17 -5.75 16.43
CA TRP A 20 -1.43 -4.63 15.85
C TRP A 20 -0.73 -5.13 14.59
N ALA A 21 -1.25 -4.74 13.43
CA ALA A 21 -0.53 -4.91 12.17
C ALA A 21 0.80 -4.18 12.32
N LYS A 22 1.91 -4.85 11.99
CA LYS A 22 3.24 -4.24 12.12
C LYS A 22 3.32 -3.05 11.15
N PRO A 23 3.76 -1.87 11.62
CA PRO A 23 4.00 -0.75 10.73
C PRO A 23 5.08 -1.11 9.70
N VAL A 24 4.99 -0.49 8.52
CA VAL A 24 6.03 -0.67 7.51
C VAL A 24 7.39 -0.24 8.04
N PRO A 25 8.47 -0.95 7.66
CA PRO A 25 9.82 -0.49 7.96
C PRO A 25 10.05 0.88 7.34
N ASN A 26 10.86 1.70 8.01
CA ASN A 26 11.20 3.04 7.56
C ASN A 26 12.20 2.99 6.40
N LEU A 27 11.70 2.74 5.20
CA LEU A 27 12.49 2.68 3.97
C LEU A 27 12.60 4.07 3.35
N LYS A 28 13.79 4.37 2.83
CA LYS A 28 14.11 5.62 2.14
C LYS A 28 14.25 5.34 0.64
N PHE A 29 13.72 6.27 -0.14
CA PHE A 29 13.75 6.25 -1.60
C PHE A 29 14.15 7.64 -2.10
N LYS A 30 14.21 7.82 -3.42
CA LYS A 30 14.37 9.13 -4.07
C LYS A 30 13.15 9.39 -4.95
N ASP A 31 12.65 10.64 -4.94
CA ASP A 31 11.71 11.08 -5.97
C ASP A 31 12.43 11.37 -7.29
N MET A 32 11.68 11.72 -8.32
CA MET A 32 12.25 12.02 -9.65
C MET A 32 13.07 13.33 -9.69
N ALA A 33 13.01 14.16 -8.65
CA ALA A 33 13.84 15.35 -8.48
C ALA A 33 15.11 15.06 -7.63
N GLY A 34 15.26 13.81 -7.12
CA GLY A 34 16.40 13.38 -6.32
C GLY A 34 16.27 13.65 -4.82
N HIS A 35 15.13 14.19 -4.35
CA HIS A 35 14.90 14.38 -2.92
C HIS A 35 14.68 13.04 -2.23
N THR A 36 15.13 12.97 -0.98
CA THR A 36 14.86 11.79 -0.17
C THR A 36 13.41 11.77 0.30
N VAL A 37 12.70 10.72 -0.04
CA VAL A 37 11.33 10.42 0.41
C VAL A 37 11.34 9.15 1.25
N ARG A 38 10.31 8.96 2.06
CA ARG A 38 10.23 7.87 3.02
C ARG A 38 8.88 7.18 2.94
N LEU A 39 8.87 5.87 3.15
CA LEU A 39 7.62 5.11 3.13
C LEU A 39 6.65 5.56 4.24
N ASP A 40 7.18 5.94 5.40
CA ASP A 40 6.37 6.45 6.51
C ASP A 40 5.80 7.86 6.29
N SER A 41 6.24 8.60 5.26
CA SER A 41 5.61 9.88 4.86
C SER A 41 4.21 9.71 4.27
N LEU A 42 3.80 8.47 3.95
CA LEU A 42 2.45 8.16 3.52
C LEU A 42 1.43 8.08 4.66
N ARG A 43 1.89 8.09 5.94
CA ARG A 43 0.99 8.09 7.10
C ARG A 43 0.04 9.28 7.07
N GLY A 44 -1.13 9.10 7.68
CA GLY A 44 -2.25 10.02 7.61
C GLY A 44 -3.26 9.65 6.50
N HIS A 45 -2.86 8.77 5.57
CA HIS A 45 -3.67 8.37 4.42
C HIS A 45 -3.58 6.87 4.18
N PRO A 46 -4.67 6.20 3.74
CA PRO A 46 -4.54 4.92 3.09
C PRO A 46 -3.65 5.06 1.86
N ALA A 47 -2.80 4.07 1.60
CA ALA A 47 -1.85 4.18 0.49
C ALA A 47 -1.68 2.86 -0.28
N VAL A 48 -1.48 2.99 -1.59
CA VAL A 48 -1.11 1.91 -2.52
C VAL A 48 0.32 2.18 -2.99
N VAL A 49 1.21 1.26 -2.71
CA VAL A 49 2.63 1.33 -3.10
C VAL A 49 2.91 0.17 -4.05
N ASN A 50 3.10 0.50 -5.32
CA ASN A 50 3.37 -0.49 -6.37
C ASN A 50 4.85 -0.54 -6.70
N PHE A 51 5.45 -1.71 -6.60
CA PHE A 51 6.85 -1.97 -6.99
C PHE A 51 6.88 -2.54 -8.40
N TRP A 52 7.68 -1.91 -9.27
CA TRP A 52 7.71 -2.17 -10.70
C TRP A 52 9.11 -1.94 -11.29
N ALA A 53 9.30 -2.28 -12.57
CA ALA A 53 10.51 -1.96 -13.31
C ALA A 53 10.23 -1.69 -14.79
N THR A 54 11.11 -0.95 -15.44
CA THR A 54 11.00 -0.62 -16.87
C THR A 54 11.12 -1.84 -17.78
N TRP A 55 11.74 -2.92 -17.33
CA TRP A 55 11.87 -4.19 -18.05
C TRP A 55 10.74 -5.18 -17.78
N CYS A 56 9.84 -4.88 -16.82
CA CYS A 56 8.75 -5.76 -16.41
C CYS A 56 7.51 -5.54 -17.30
N GLY A 57 7.17 -6.51 -18.13
CA GLY A 57 6.00 -6.47 -19.04
C GLY A 57 4.68 -6.28 -18.28
N PRO A 58 4.31 -7.20 -17.35
CA PRO A 58 3.06 -7.09 -16.59
C PRO A 58 2.96 -5.78 -15.78
N CYS A 59 4.08 -5.25 -15.28
CA CYS A 59 4.09 -3.96 -14.57
C CYS A 59 3.62 -2.82 -15.48
N LYS A 60 4.02 -2.85 -16.75
CA LYS A 60 3.65 -1.83 -17.73
C LYS A 60 2.15 -1.83 -18.05
N GLU A 61 1.52 -2.98 -17.98
CA GLU A 61 0.07 -3.11 -18.18
C GLU A 61 -0.72 -2.67 -16.94
N GLU A 62 -0.16 -2.87 -15.74
CA GLU A 62 -0.78 -2.51 -14.47
C GLU A 62 -0.74 -1.00 -14.20
N LEU A 63 0.38 -0.32 -14.48
CA LEU A 63 0.59 1.08 -14.10
C LEU A 63 -0.47 2.06 -14.63
N PRO A 64 -0.93 1.99 -15.91
CA PRO A 64 -2.02 2.86 -16.38
C PRO A 64 -3.33 2.65 -15.61
N ARG A 65 -3.65 1.40 -15.23
CA ARG A 65 -4.84 1.10 -14.44
C ARG A 65 -4.73 1.64 -13.01
N LEU A 66 -3.56 1.52 -12.38
CA LEU A 66 -3.30 2.12 -11.06
C LEU A 66 -3.37 3.65 -11.11
N SER A 67 -2.92 4.27 -12.22
CA SER A 67 -3.08 5.72 -12.46
C SER A 67 -4.56 6.11 -12.55
N ALA A 68 -5.38 5.35 -13.25
CA ALA A 68 -6.82 5.57 -13.31
C ALA A 68 -7.49 5.37 -11.93
N LEU A 69 -7.05 4.38 -11.16
CA LEU A 69 -7.51 4.19 -9.78
C LEU A 69 -7.13 5.36 -8.88
N GLN A 70 -5.92 5.89 -8.99
CA GLN A 70 -5.52 7.10 -8.26
C GLN A 70 -6.49 8.26 -8.53
N ALA A 71 -6.82 8.51 -9.79
CA ALA A 71 -7.77 9.55 -10.17
C ALA A 71 -9.16 9.30 -9.56
N ALA A 72 -9.63 8.05 -9.58
CA ALA A 72 -10.93 7.67 -8.99
C ALA A 72 -10.99 7.84 -7.46
N TYR A 73 -9.87 7.74 -6.77
CA TYR A 73 -9.77 7.88 -5.31
C TYR A 73 -9.19 9.24 -4.84
N ALA A 74 -8.91 10.18 -5.76
CA ALA A 74 -8.27 11.46 -5.44
C ALA A 74 -9.05 12.26 -4.37
N GLY A 75 -10.39 12.32 -4.47
CA GLY A 75 -11.27 12.99 -3.50
C GLY A 75 -11.46 12.25 -2.17
N ARG A 76 -10.96 11.01 -2.06
CA ARG A 76 -11.09 10.15 -0.87
C ARG A 76 -9.82 10.10 -0.02
N GLY A 77 -8.81 10.91 -0.34
CA GLY A 77 -7.58 11.04 0.45
C GLY A 77 -6.63 9.84 0.37
N VAL A 78 -6.77 8.98 -0.64
CA VAL A 78 -5.86 7.84 -0.85
C VAL A 78 -4.60 8.29 -1.58
N LYS A 79 -3.44 7.81 -1.15
CA LYS A 79 -2.16 8.04 -1.83
C LYS A 79 -1.77 6.84 -2.69
N PHE A 80 -1.21 7.13 -3.86
CA PHE A 80 -0.61 6.11 -4.73
C PHE A 80 0.82 6.51 -5.04
N VAL A 81 1.71 5.53 -5.12
CA VAL A 81 3.09 5.73 -5.54
C VAL A 81 3.62 4.51 -6.27
N ALA A 82 4.33 4.73 -7.37
CA ALA A 82 5.05 3.71 -8.10
C ALA A 82 6.54 3.75 -7.67
N VAL A 83 7.05 2.65 -7.11
CA VAL A 83 8.44 2.54 -6.65
C VAL A 83 9.21 1.64 -7.61
N SER A 84 10.18 2.22 -8.32
CA SER A 84 11.00 1.46 -9.27
C SER A 84 12.06 0.63 -8.54
N VAL A 85 12.20 -0.62 -8.99
CA VAL A 85 13.33 -1.51 -8.64
C VAL A 85 14.39 -1.54 -9.75
N ASP A 86 14.33 -0.63 -10.72
CA ASP A 86 15.35 -0.49 -11.74
C ASP A 86 16.71 -0.12 -11.13
N GLU A 87 17.76 -0.52 -11.80
CA GLU A 87 19.12 -0.04 -11.49
C GLU A 87 19.29 1.43 -11.94
N PRO A 88 20.20 2.20 -11.32
CA PRO A 88 20.42 3.62 -11.66
C PRO A 88 20.64 3.90 -13.15
N LYS A 89 21.27 2.99 -13.89
CA LYS A 89 21.51 3.10 -15.34
C LYS A 89 20.20 3.17 -16.16
N ASP A 90 19.10 2.65 -15.63
CA ASP A 90 17.80 2.55 -16.29
C ASP A 90 16.83 3.65 -15.88
N PHE A 91 17.16 4.49 -14.88
CA PHE A 91 16.26 5.56 -14.39
C PHE A 91 15.85 6.55 -15.48
N ALA A 92 16.73 6.80 -16.45
CA ALA A 92 16.41 7.67 -17.59
C ALA A 92 15.23 7.18 -18.45
N LYS A 93 14.90 5.88 -18.37
CA LYS A 93 13.79 5.27 -19.11
C LYS A 93 12.42 5.52 -18.45
N ILE A 94 12.38 5.85 -17.15
CA ILE A 94 11.17 5.97 -16.34
C ILE A 94 10.31 7.12 -16.83
N LYS A 95 10.83 8.34 -16.84
CA LYS A 95 10.08 9.55 -17.20
C LYS A 95 9.47 9.47 -18.60
N PRO A 96 10.23 9.11 -19.68
CA PRO A 96 9.66 8.96 -21.02
C PRO A 96 8.55 7.91 -21.12
N TYR A 97 8.65 6.84 -20.32
CA TYR A 97 7.61 5.83 -20.27
C TYR A 97 6.33 6.39 -19.66
N PHE A 98 6.40 7.08 -18.51
CA PHE A 98 5.25 7.67 -17.83
C PHE A 98 4.56 8.74 -18.69
N GLU A 99 5.33 9.61 -19.35
CA GLU A 99 4.81 10.64 -20.25
C GLU A 99 4.08 10.03 -21.45
N ARG A 100 4.69 9.05 -22.12
CA ARG A 100 4.10 8.36 -23.28
C ARG A 100 2.77 7.68 -22.96
N HIS A 101 2.65 7.10 -21.77
CA HIS A 101 1.47 6.36 -21.34
C HIS A 101 0.52 7.18 -20.44
N GLN A 102 0.77 8.49 -20.30
CA GLN A 102 -0.05 9.42 -19.51
C GLN A 102 -0.28 8.93 -18.06
N ILE A 103 0.74 8.31 -17.47
CA ILE A 103 0.68 7.80 -16.10
C ILE A 103 0.99 8.95 -15.14
N ALA A 104 0.02 9.31 -14.29
CA ALA A 104 0.11 10.43 -13.35
C ALA A 104 0.60 10.03 -11.94
N LEU A 105 1.01 8.77 -11.75
CA LEU A 105 1.50 8.29 -10.45
C LEU A 105 2.81 8.99 -10.06
N PRO A 106 2.97 9.45 -8.80
CA PRO A 106 4.27 9.79 -8.26
C PRO A 106 5.23 8.61 -8.35
N VAL A 107 6.48 8.88 -8.76
CA VAL A 107 7.50 7.84 -8.92
C VAL A 107 8.59 8.02 -7.90
N TRP A 108 8.95 6.94 -7.23
CA TRP A 108 10.13 6.83 -6.38
C TRP A 108 11.09 5.80 -6.96
N THR A 109 12.38 5.99 -6.71
CA THR A 109 13.48 5.13 -7.16
C THR A 109 14.35 4.70 -5.99
N GLY A 110 15.20 3.70 -6.20
CA GLY A 110 16.17 3.23 -5.19
C GLY A 110 15.66 2.05 -4.37
N ALA A 111 14.58 1.39 -4.81
CA ALA A 111 14.25 0.06 -4.32
C ALA A 111 15.07 -1.01 -5.06
N ASP A 112 15.15 -2.17 -4.45
CA ASP A 112 15.76 -3.38 -4.98
C ASP A 112 14.97 -4.63 -4.54
N LEU A 113 15.37 -5.80 -4.98
CA LEU A 113 14.73 -7.05 -4.56
C LEU A 113 14.86 -7.29 -3.04
N GLY A 114 15.94 -6.82 -2.41
CA GLY A 114 16.09 -6.86 -0.95
C GLY A 114 15.05 -5.98 -0.24
N THR A 115 14.66 -4.88 -0.85
CA THR A 115 13.56 -4.02 -0.39
C THR A 115 12.23 -4.78 -0.36
N LEU A 116 11.94 -5.54 -1.44
CA LEU A 116 10.74 -6.39 -1.51
C LEU A 116 10.75 -7.44 -0.39
N GLY A 117 11.89 -8.09 -0.15
CA GLY A 117 12.04 -9.06 0.95
C GLY A 117 11.77 -8.45 2.32
N ARG A 118 12.29 -7.24 2.61
CA ARG A 118 12.02 -6.51 3.87
C ARG A 118 10.54 -6.15 4.05
N LEU A 119 9.81 -5.98 2.95
CA LEU A 119 8.36 -5.75 2.94
C LEU A 119 7.54 -7.03 2.98
N GLY A 120 8.21 -8.18 3.00
CA GLY A 120 7.59 -9.49 3.07
C GLY A 120 7.04 -10.00 1.74
N PHE A 121 7.56 -9.51 0.62
CA PHE A 121 7.33 -10.06 -0.72
C PHE A 121 8.39 -11.08 -1.10
N GLY A 122 8.14 -11.87 -2.15
CA GLY A 122 9.16 -12.58 -2.89
C GLY A 122 10.00 -11.63 -3.78
N ASN A 123 10.96 -12.20 -4.51
CA ASN A 123 11.84 -11.44 -5.42
C ASN A 123 11.18 -11.27 -6.79
N VAL A 124 9.96 -10.78 -6.85
CA VAL A 124 9.17 -10.64 -8.07
C VAL A 124 8.47 -9.29 -8.13
N VAL A 125 8.41 -8.73 -9.33
CA VAL A 125 7.56 -7.59 -9.70
C VAL A 125 6.60 -8.00 -10.81
N PRO A 126 5.38 -7.39 -10.85
CA PRO A 126 4.90 -6.35 -9.96
C PRO A 126 4.58 -6.87 -8.56
N ALA A 127 4.66 -5.98 -7.58
CA ALA A 127 4.26 -6.25 -6.20
C ALA A 127 3.57 -5.01 -5.61
N THR A 128 2.38 -5.18 -5.05
CA THR A 128 1.60 -4.06 -4.53
C THR A 128 1.36 -4.20 -3.04
N LEU A 129 1.73 -3.16 -2.30
CA LEU A 129 1.52 -3.02 -0.87
C LEU A 129 0.34 -2.06 -0.63
N VAL A 130 -0.58 -2.46 0.23
CA VAL A 130 -1.67 -1.58 0.69
C VAL A 130 -1.47 -1.26 2.16
N LEU A 131 -1.47 0.03 2.47
CA LEU A 131 -1.27 0.58 3.82
C LEU A 131 -2.54 1.25 4.31
N ASP A 132 -2.77 1.16 5.63
CA ASP A 132 -3.76 2.00 6.30
C ASP A 132 -3.20 3.39 6.64
N GLY A 133 -4.06 4.27 7.17
CA GLY A 133 -3.66 5.63 7.56
C GLY A 133 -2.64 5.68 8.68
N GLN A 134 -2.44 4.61 9.45
CA GLN A 134 -1.40 4.48 10.47
C GLN A 134 -0.07 3.98 9.90
N GLY A 135 -0.03 3.63 8.61
CA GLY A 135 1.14 3.05 7.95
C GLY A 135 1.32 1.56 8.22
N ASN A 136 0.26 0.88 8.66
CA ASN A 136 0.31 -0.57 8.81
C ASN A 136 -0.02 -1.26 7.49
N VAL A 137 0.63 -2.40 7.26
CA VAL A 137 0.35 -3.22 6.07
C VAL A 137 -0.96 -3.97 6.25
N VAL A 138 -1.94 -3.66 5.42
CA VAL A 138 -3.23 -4.36 5.40
C VAL A 138 -3.33 -5.39 4.27
N GLY A 139 -2.56 -5.21 3.20
CA GLY A 139 -2.55 -6.14 2.08
C GLY A 139 -1.23 -6.17 1.31
N ARG A 140 -0.92 -7.33 0.76
CA ARG A 140 0.17 -7.57 -0.20
C ARG A 140 -0.38 -8.32 -1.39
N ILE A 141 -0.11 -7.82 -2.60
CA ILE A 141 -0.45 -8.49 -3.84
C ILE A 141 0.87 -8.78 -4.57
N GLU A 142 1.19 -10.05 -4.76
CA GLU A 142 2.35 -10.52 -5.51
C GLU A 142 1.91 -10.89 -6.92
N GLY A 143 2.59 -10.36 -7.92
CA GLY A 143 2.14 -10.40 -9.31
C GLY A 143 1.23 -9.22 -9.63
N GLU A 144 0.60 -9.25 -10.80
CA GLU A 144 -0.22 -8.17 -11.33
C GLU A 144 -1.48 -7.93 -10.50
N ALA A 145 -1.59 -6.78 -9.83
CA ALA A 145 -2.79 -6.42 -9.08
C ALA A 145 -3.97 -6.12 -10.01
N ARG A 146 -5.10 -6.74 -9.74
CA ARG A 146 -6.36 -6.43 -10.42
C ARG A 146 -7.03 -5.24 -9.76
N ASP A 147 -7.74 -4.43 -10.54
CA ASP A 147 -8.48 -3.28 -10.02
C ASP A 147 -9.42 -3.66 -8.87
N ALA A 148 -10.11 -4.80 -9.00
CA ALA A 148 -11.01 -5.29 -7.96
C ALA A 148 -10.29 -5.62 -6.64
N ASP A 149 -9.06 -6.13 -6.70
CA ASP A 149 -8.26 -6.40 -5.51
C ASP A 149 -7.91 -5.11 -4.78
N VAL A 150 -7.39 -4.11 -5.52
CA VAL A 150 -7.00 -2.81 -4.95
C VAL A 150 -8.22 -2.09 -4.39
N ARG A 151 -9.32 -2.02 -5.14
CA ARG A 151 -10.59 -1.45 -4.68
C ARG A 151 -11.08 -2.14 -3.41
N GLY A 152 -11.04 -3.45 -3.35
CA GLY A 152 -11.51 -4.21 -2.18
C GLY A 152 -10.78 -3.81 -0.89
N TYR A 153 -9.46 -3.57 -0.93
CA TYR A 153 -8.73 -3.03 0.23
C TYR A 153 -9.08 -1.58 0.53
N LEU A 154 -9.12 -0.73 -0.50
CA LEU A 154 -9.35 0.70 -0.31
C LEU A 154 -10.77 0.98 0.20
N ASP A 155 -11.77 0.37 -0.40
CA ASP A 155 -13.16 0.56 0.04
C ASP A 155 -13.36 0.04 1.47
N TRP A 156 -12.82 -1.14 1.80
CA TRP A 156 -12.86 -1.66 3.16
C TRP A 156 -12.19 -0.72 4.18
N LEU A 157 -11.05 -0.10 3.83
CA LEU A 157 -10.38 0.88 4.70
C LEU A 157 -11.19 2.16 4.87
N LEU A 158 -11.77 2.67 3.78
CA LEU A 158 -12.50 3.93 3.74
C LEU A 158 -13.90 3.81 4.37
N ASP A 159 -14.48 2.62 4.36
CA ASP A 159 -15.74 2.30 5.02
C ASP A 159 -15.57 1.94 6.52
N GLY A 160 -14.44 2.31 7.10
CA GLY A 160 -14.17 2.09 8.53
C GLY A 160 -13.90 0.63 8.89
N ARG A 161 -13.42 -0.19 7.93
CA ARG A 161 -13.11 -1.63 8.09
C ARG A 161 -14.33 -2.49 8.38
N GLN A 162 -15.49 -2.09 7.86
CA GLN A 162 -16.72 -2.85 8.03
C GLN A 162 -16.77 -4.06 7.08
N GLY A 163 -17.47 -5.11 7.51
CA GLY A 163 -17.60 -6.33 6.74
C GLY A 163 -16.38 -7.22 6.77
N LYS A 164 -16.27 -8.12 5.77
CA LYS A 164 -15.19 -9.08 5.67
C LYS A 164 -13.90 -8.39 5.22
N ALA A 165 -12.84 -8.48 6.02
CA ALA A 165 -11.53 -7.98 5.66
C ALA A 165 -10.99 -8.70 4.41
N PRO A 166 -10.37 -7.96 3.47
CA PRO A 166 -9.66 -8.59 2.35
C PRO A 166 -8.52 -9.48 2.84
N PRO A 167 -8.06 -10.47 2.04
CA PRO A 167 -6.95 -11.33 2.40
C PRO A 167 -5.67 -10.54 2.65
N LYS A 168 -4.91 -10.88 3.70
CA LYS A 168 -3.63 -10.20 3.98
C LYS A 168 -2.59 -10.36 2.87
N ARG A 169 -2.72 -11.39 2.03
CA ARG A 169 -1.86 -11.68 0.89
C ARG A 169 -2.65 -12.27 -0.25
N LEU A 170 -2.40 -11.75 -1.45
CA LEU A 170 -2.89 -12.29 -2.73
C LEU A 170 -1.69 -12.64 -3.61
N ARG A 171 -1.79 -13.72 -4.40
CA ARG A 171 -0.85 -14.09 -5.45
C ARG A 171 -1.56 -14.10 -6.78
N ARG A 172 -0.97 -13.44 -7.77
CA ARG A 172 -1.53 -13.21 -9.12
C ARG A 172 -0.46 -13.53 -10.18
N TYR A 173 -0.13 -14.81 -10.30
CA TYR A 173 0.78 -15.33 -11.34
C TYR A 173 0.00 -16.03 -12.44
#